data_a3c532e27ffd9890c9f48bbf1fb4474a
#
_entry.id   a3c532e27ffd9890c9f48bbf1fb4474a
#
_cell.length_a   1.000
_cell.length_b   1.000
_cell.length_c   1.000
_cell.angle_alpha   90.00
_cell.angle_beta   90.00
_cell.angle_gamma   90.00
#
_symmetry.space_group_name_H-M   'P 1'
#
loop_
_entity.id
_entity.type
_entity.pdbx_description
1 polymer ?
#
loop_
_entity_poly.entity_id
_entity_poly.type
_entity_poly.pdbx_seq_one_letter_code
_entity_poly.pdbx_strand_id
1 'polypeptide(L)'
;MKRGILYLYIICCSIRCMQAQEAGATFQFLQLPISSHAAALGGDNTSIIEDDLTLAFHNPALLANTNGGTLNLNYMSYLQKTYVASAAYNMYIGERSGLAFGTHYLNFGSMKNTDAEGNIIGNISAKDMALMAVYSFNFSDRLSGGVTGKFIYSNYEQVYSLALGVDLGLNYYNPDAMFSASVVARNLGGQVKTFDGIQEPLPFNLLVGFSKELAHAPIRLSLTLTDLDKWQATDFHNTADNSWKDILLKHFIIGADILPTPNTYLSIGYNFLLRSELKHATKRSMEGFSIGAGLNVNRIKVGVSYGKYHVAASSLMMNFSLVL
;
A
#
# COMPACT_ATOMS: atom_id res chain seq x y z
N MET A 1 -8.29 -32.73 16.93
CA MET A 1 -8.50 -31.41 17.58
C MET A 1 -7.29 -30.92 18.41
N LYS A 2 -6.72 -31.67 19.36
CA LYS A 2 -5.61 -31.19 20.22
C LYS A 2 -4.32 -30.77 19.46
N ARG A 3 -3.98 -31.43 18.35
CA ARG A 3 -2.80 -31.07 17.53
C ARG A 3 -2.98 -29.77 16.73
N GLY A 4 -4.19 -29.46 16.25
CA GLY A 4 -4.48 -28.20 15.55
C GLY A 4 -4.42 -26.97 16.46
N ILE A 5 -4.88 -27.11 17.71
CA ILE A 5 -4.78 -26.06 18.74
C ILE A 5 -3.32 -25.77 19.11
N LEU A 6 -2.49 -26.82 19.16
CA LEU A 6 -1.05 -26.67 19.44
C LEU A 6 -0.31 -25.92 18.32
N TYR A 7 -0.63 -26.21 17.05
CA TYR A 7 -0.05 -25.45 15.90
C TYR A 7 -0.52 -24.00 15.88
N LEU A 8 -1.79 -23.75 16.19
CA LEU A 8 -2.33 -22.40 16.32
C LEU A 8 -1.64 -21.62 17.45
N TYR A 9 -1.37 -22.28 18.58
CA TYR A 9 -0.66 -21.69 19.72
C TYR A 9 0.81 -21.40 19.41
N ILE A 10 1.49 -22.28 18.68
CA ILE A 10 2.88 -22.09 18.24
C ILE A 10 2.96 -20.93 17.22
N ILE A 11 2.00 -20.82 16.31
CA ILE A 11 1.90 -19.71 15.35
C ILE A 11 1.63 -18.39 16.09
N CYS A 12 0.70 -18.37 17.07
CA CYS A 12 0.43 -17.19 17.89
C CYS A 12 1.63 -16.79 18.78
N CYS A 13 2.39 -17.77 19.30
CA CYS A 13 3.59 -17.48 20.11
C CYS A 13 4.77 -16.97 19.25
N SER A 14 4.91 -17.45 18.02
CA SER A 14 5.95 -16.95 17.11
C SER A 14 5.69 -15.50 16.64
N ILE A 15 4.43 -15.08 16.58
CA ILE A 15 4.05 -13.70 16.27
C ILE A 15 4.43 -12.73 17.41
N ARG A 16 4.44 -13.20 18.67
CA ARG A 16 4.85 -12.34 19.81
C ARG A 16 6.36 -12.05 19.90
N CYS A 17 7.20 -12.81 19.21
CA CYS A 17 8.65 -12.53 19.17
C CYS A 17 9.06 -11.45 18.18
N MET A 18 8.13 -10.94 17.36
CA MET A 18 8.35 -9.74 16.55
C MET A 18 7.93 -8.51 17.36
N GLN A 19 8.60 -8.25 18.49
CA GLN A 19 8.49 -6.93 19.12
C GLN A 19 9.10 -5.92 18.14
N ALA A 20 8.24 -5.08 17.59
CA ALA A 20 8.65 -3.97 16.76
C ALA A 20 9.60 -3.07 17.57
N GLN A 21 10.89 -3.16 17.27
CA GLN A 21 11.76 -2.03 17.45
C GLN A 21 11.17 -0.89 16.63
N GLU A 22 11.27 0.35 17.10
CA GLU A 22 10.86 1.55 16.37
C GLU A 22 11.13 1.35 14.88
N ALA A 23 10.08 1.51 14.07
CA ALA A 23 10.22 1.34 12.64
C ALA A 23 11.25 2.34 12.15
N GLY A 24 12.44 1.88 11.81
CA GLY A 24 13.49 2.71 11.26
C GLY A 24 12.97 3.47 10.05
N ALA A 25 13.58 4.59 9.71
CA ALA A 25 13.19 5.39 8.56
C ALA A 25 13.37 4.64 7.21
N THR A 26 14.09 3.53 7.23
CA THR A 26 14.43 2.70 6.06
C THR A 26 13.21 1.93 5.56
N PHE A 27 13.07 1.82 4.24
CA PHE A 27 12.02 1.09 3.53
C PHE A 27 10.60 1.65 3.68
N GLN A 28 10.41 2.87 4.21
CA GLN A 28 9.10 3.50 4.33
C GLN A 28 8.39 3.70 2.98
N PHE A 29 9.13 3.71 1.87
CA PHE A 29 8.55 3.78 0.53
C PHE A 29 7.61 2.60 0.22
N LEU A 30 7.74 1.46 0.90
CA LEU A 30 6.84 0.31 0.77
C LEU A 30 5.42 0.59 1.29
N GLN A 31 5.22 1.67 2.03
CA GLN A 31 3.92 2.12 2.52
C GLN A 31 3.24 3.12 1.56
N LEU A 32 3.98 3.62 0.56
CA LEU A 32 3.40 4.52 -0.44
C LEU A 32 2.47 3.74 -1.39
N PRO A 33 1.33 4.32 -1.79
CA PRO A 33 0.38 3.63 -2.65
C PRO A 33 0.96 3.35 -4.03
N ILE A 34 0.64 2.17 -4.57
CA ILE A 34 0.94 1.77 -5.95
C ILE A 34 -0.27 2.00 -6.84
N SER A 35 -1.49 1.94 -6.29
CA SER A 35 -2.74 2.18 -7.01
C SER A 35 -3.19 3.62 -6.85
N SER A 36 -3.50 4.30 -7.96
CA SER A 36 -4.12 5.63 -7.92
C SER A 36 -5.53 5.58 -7.31
N HIS A 37 -6.26 4.47 -7.49
CA HIS A 37 -7.57 4.29 -6.89
C HIS A 37 -7.46 4.11 -5.36
N ALA A 38 -6.57 3.24 -4.88
CA ALA A 38 -6.32 3.12 -3.44
C ALA A 38 -5.82 4.44 -2.83
N ALA A 39 -4.97 5.19 -3.57
CA ALA A 39 -4.52 6.51 -3.16
C ALA A 39 -5.69 7.51 -3.01
N ALA A 40 -6.67 7.47 -3.91
CA ALA A 40 -7.89 8.28 -3.83
C ALA A 40 -8.78 7.93 -2.64
N LEU A 41 -8.73 6.69 -2.16
CA LEU A 41 -9.53 6.16 -1.05
C LEU A 41 -8.81 6.23 0.31
N GLY A 42 -7.82 7.09 0.45
CA GLY A 42 -7.10 7.30 1.71
C GLY A 42 -5.69 6.74 1.75
N GLY A 43 -5.15 6.28 0.61
CA GLY A 43 -3.79 5.76 0.49
C GLY A 43 -3.71 4.24 0.48
N ASP A 44 -4.70 3.54 1.03
CA ASP A 44 -4.72 2.10 1.06
C ASP A 44 -6.15 1.53 0.93
N ASN A 45 -6.26 0.44 0.18
CA ASN A 45 -7.48 -0.35 0.10
C ASN A 45 -7.14 -1.80 -0.24
N THR A 46 -7.67 -2.74 0.53
CA THR A 46 -7.35 -4.17 0.41
C THR A 46 -8.53 -5.03 0.00
N SER A 47 -9.71 -4.44 -0.21
CA SER A 47 -10.97 -5.19 -0.37
C SER A 47 -11.81 -4.81 -1.59
N ILE A 48 -11.47 -3.77 -2.34
CA ILE A 48 -12.23 -3.40 -3.55
C ILE A 48 -12.02 -4.47 -4.63
N ILE A 49 -13.15 -4.95 -5.16
CA ILE A 49 -13.17 -5.90 -6.27
C ILE A 49 -13.31 -5.10 -7.57
N GLU A 50 -12.23 -5.04 -8.30
CA GLU A 50 -12.13 -4.32 -9.57
C GLU A 50 -11.09 -4.95 -10.49
N ASP A 51 -11.24 -4.74 -11.78
CA ASP A 51 -10.22 -5.11 -12.76
C ASP A 51 -9.10 -4.04 -12.78
N ASP A 52 -8.41 -3.89 -11.66
CA ASP A 52 -7.24 -3.03 -11.52
C ASP A 52 -6.05 -3.84 -10.98
N LEU A 53 -5.07 -4.07 -11.85
CA LEU A 53 -3.85 -4.82 -11.51
C LEU A 53 -3.11 -4.23 -10.31
N THR A 54 -3.18 -2.91 -10.11
CA THR A 54 -2.42 -2.24 -9.07
C THR A 54 -2.92 -2.55 -7.65
N LEU A 55 -4.20 -2.92 -7.51
CA LEU A 55 -4.77 -3.36 -6.24
C LEU A 55 -4.16 -4.70 -5.76
N ALA A 56 -3.63 -5.52 -6.67
CA ALA A 56 -2.95 -6.77 -6.32
C ALA A 56 -1.68 -6.55 -5.49
N PHE A 57 -1.06 -5.37 -5.55
CA PHE A 57 0.08 -5.01 -4.72
C PHE A 57 -0.35 -4.47 -3.34
N HIS A 58 -1.62 -4.16 -3.16
CA HIS A 58 -2.23 -3.87 -1.87
C HIS A 58 -2.76 -5.13 -1.18
N ASN A 59 -3.29 -6.08 -1.95
CA ASN A 59 -3.71 -7.39 -1.49
C ASN A 59 -3.52 -8.41 -2.61
N PRO A 60 -2.57 -9.36 -2.49
CA PRO A 60 -2.28 -10.32 -3.56
C PRO A 60 -3.47 -11.20 -3.95
N ALA A 61 -4.45 -11.40 -3.07
CA ALA A 61 -5.67 -12.14 -3.38
C ALA A 61 -6.53 -11.43 -4.43
N LEU A 62 -6.43 -10.10 -4.59
CA LEU A 62 -7.21 -9.33 -5.55
C LEU A 62 -6.76 -9.54 -7.01
N LEU A 63 -5.55 -10.07 -7.23
CA LEU A 63 -5.09 -10.43 -8.57
C LEU A 63 -6.05 -11.41 -9.27
N ALA A 64 -6.74 -12.23 -8.52
CA ALA A 64 -7.75 -13.17 -9.02
C ALA A 64 -8.94 -12.48 -9.73
N ASN A 65 -9.14 -11.19 -9.52
CA ASN A 65 -10.24 -10.40 -10.12
C ASN A 65 -9.79 -9.52 -11.29
N THR A 66 -8.52 -9.59 -11.69
CA THR A 66 -7.99 -8.77 -12.78
C THR A 66 -7.97 -9.55 -14.09
N ASN A 67 -8.17 -8.87 -15.20
CA ASN A 67 -7.98 -9.48 -16.53
C ASN A 67 -6.50 -9.77 -16.79
N GLY A 68 -6.19 -10.93 -17.37
CA GLY A 68 -4.83 -11.26 -17.78
C GLY A 68 -4.36 -10.42 -18.97
N GLY A 69 -3.04 -10.25 -19.09
CA GLY A 69 -2.43 -9.48 -20.17
C GLY A 69 -2.52 -7.95 -19.95
N THR A 70 -2.68 -7.48 -18.73
CA THR A 70 -2.71 -6.06 -18.42
C THR A 70 -1.31 -5.54 -18.12
N LEU A 71 -0.87 -4.53 -18.86
CA LEU A 71 0.29 -3.69 -18.55
C LEU A 71 -0.17 -2.44 -17.82
N ASN A 72 0.46 -2.14 -16.68
CA ASN A 72 0.16 -0.97 -15.88
C ASN A 72 1.40 -0.12 -15.64
N LEU A 73 1.23 1.20 -15.68
CA LEU A 73 2.24 2.21 -15.36
C LEU A 73 1.65 3.25 -14.41
N ASN A 74 2.38 3.57 -13.35
CA ASN A 74 2.00 4.62 -12.41
C ASN A 74 3.15 5.59 -12.21
N TYR A 75 2.77 6.83 -11.96
CA TYR A 75 3.68 7.91 -11.58
C TYR A 75 3.05 8.75 -10.49
N MET A 76 3.79 9.01 -9.41
CA MET A 76 3.38 9.89 -8.33
C MET A 76 4.45 10.96 -8.09
N SER A 77 4.06 12.22 -8.18
CA SER A 77 4.85 13.34 -7.66
C SER A 77 4.73 13.32 -6.13
N TYR A 78 5.83 13.03 -5.42
CA TYR A 78 5.81 12.84 -3.96
C TYR A 78 6.22 14.10 -3.21
N LEU A 79 7.41 14.61 -3.45
CA LEU A 79 7.95 15.80 -2.81
C LEU A 79 8.91 16.48 -3.77
N GLN A 80 8.78 17.76 -4.09
CA GLN A 80 9.62 18.53 -5.03
C GLN A 80 10.47 17.61 -5.91
N LYS A 81 11.45 17.44 -6.31
CA LYS A 81 12.17 16.56 -7.25
C LYS A 81 12.09 15.06 -6.97
N THR A 82 11.38 14.64 -5.89
CA THR A 82 11.16 13.23 -5.55
C THR A 82 9.92 12.69 -6.24
N TYR A 83 10.02 11.53 -6.85
CA TYR A 83 8.90 10.86 -7.49
C TYR A 83 8.90 9.36 -7.22
N VAL A 84 7.71 8.80 -7.28
CA VAL A 84 7.49 7.34 -7.24
C VAL A 84 7.01 6.92 -8.62
N ALA A 85 7.57 5.85 -9.15
CA ALA A 85 7.12 5.22 -10.37
C ALA A 85 6.92 3.73 -10.15
N SER A 86 5.90 3.15 -10.78
CA SER A 86 5.70 1.71 -10.77
C SER A 86 5.27 1.21 -12.13
N ALA A 87 5.65 -0.02 -12.45
CA ALA A 87 5.21 -0.74 -13.62
C ALA A 87 4.83 -2.15 -13.20
N ALA A 88 3.79 -2.71 -13.83
CA ALA A 88 3.33 -4.05 -13.55
C ALA A 88 2.76 -4.71 -14.80
N TYR A 89 2.85 -6.05 -14.83
CA TYR A 89 2.26 -6.89 -15.87
C TYR A 89 1.72 -8.17 -15.23
N ASN A 90 0.54 -8.62 -15.66
CA ASN A 90 -0.04 -9.86 -15.20
C ASN A 90 -0.38 -10.83 -16.33
N MET A 91 -0.45 -12.11 -15.96
CA MET A 91 -0.88 -13.20 -16.84
C MET A 91 -1.67 -14.24 -16.04
N TYR A 92 -2.56 -14.98 -16.71
CA TYR A 92 -3.17 -16.14 -16.10
C TYR A 92 -2.30 -17.37 -16.23
N ILE A 93 -2.34 -18.22 -15.21
CA ILE A 93 -1.76 -19.56 -15.19
C ILE A 93 -2.90 -20.54 -14.92
N GLY A 94 -3.52 -21.06 -15.99
CA GLY A 94 -4.73 -21.89 -15.87
C GLY A 94 -5.99 -21.07 -15.53
N GLU A 95 -7.04 -21.75 -15.06
CA GLU A 95 -8.37 -21.14 -14.87
C GLU A 95 -8.55 -20.47 -13.51
N ARG A 96 -7.72 -20.82 -12.51
CA ARG A 96 -7.88 -20.40 -11.11
C ARG A 96 -6.70 -19.64 -10.54
N SER A 97 -5.66 -19.41 -11.33
CA SER A 97 -4.41 -18.81 -10.85
C SER A 97 -4.01 -17.63 -11.70
N GLY A 98 -3.55 -16.58 -11.04
CA GLY A 98 -2.94 -15.41 -11.64
C GLY A 98 -1.50 -15.23 -11.18
N LEU A 99 -0.66 -14.73 -12.07
CA LEU A 99 0.71 -14.31 -11.80
C LEU A 99 0.89 -12.88 -12.25
N ALA A 100 1.53 -12.06 -11.43
CA ALA A 100 1.91 -10.70 -11.81
C ALA A 100 3.34 -10.40 -11.38
N PHE A 101 3.98 -9.55 -12.15
CA PHE A 101 5.28 -8.97 -11.81
C PHE A 101 5.15 -7.47 -11.77
N GLY A 102 5.85 -6.84 -10.84
CA GLY A 102 5.83 -5.40 -10.72
C GLY A 102 7.10 -4.85 -10.12
N THR A 103 7.26 -3.55 -10.29
CA THR A 103 8.32 -2.77 -9.65
C THR A 103 7.73 -1.53 -9.02
N HIS A 104 8.26 -1.17 -7.87
CA HIS A 104 7.95 0.07 -7.16
C HIS A 104 9.26 0.80 -6.90
N TYR A 105 9.40 2.00 -7.44
CA TYR A 105 10.64 2.75 -7.48
C TYR A 105 10.43 4.15 -6.94
N LEU A 106 11.18 4.51 -5.90
CA LEU A 106 11.25 5.86 -5.34
C LEU A 106 12.61 6.48 -5.70
N ASN A 107 12.58 7.67 -6.30
CA ASN A 107 13.76 8.46 -6.59
C ASN A 107 13.70 9.78 -5.83
N PHE A 108 14.69 10.03 -4.99
CA PHE A 108 14.78 11.27 -4.21
C PHE A 108 15.33 12.45 -5.02
N GLY A 109 15.70 12.23 -6.29
CA GLY A 109 16.34 13.24 -7.10
C GLY A 109 17.80 13.47 -6.71
N SER A 110 18.34 14.59 -7.15
CA SER A 110 19.69 15.03 -6.80
C SER A 110 19.61 16.13 -5.73
N MET A 111 20.23 15.87 -4.59
CA MET A 111 20.36 16.80 -3.48
C MET A 111 21.78 17.38 -3.44
N LYS A 112 21.92 18.64 -3.06
CA LYS A 112 23.25 19.24 -2.88
C LYS A 112 23.89 18.69 -1.60
N ASN A 113 25.11 18.20 -1.71
CA ASN A 113 25.94 17.87 -0.57
C ASN A 113 26.70 19.13 -0.13
N THR A 114 26.58 19.49 1.14
CA THR A 114 27.24 20.68 1.70
C THR A 114 28.14 20.30 2.85
N ASP A 115 29.29 20.96 2.97
CA ASP A 115 30.14 20.88 4.16
C ASP A 115 29.51 21.60 5.36
N ALA A 116 30.18 21.54 6.52
CA ALA A 116 29.73 22.20 7.76
C ALA A 116 29.68 23.74 7.64
N GLU A 117 30.43 24.32 6.71
CA GLU A 117 30.49 25.74 6.40
C GLU A 117 29.42 26.17 5.37
N GLY A 118 28.66 25.22 4.79
CA GLY A 118 27.57 25.46 3.83
C GLY A 118 28.05 25.53 2.37
N ASN A 119 29.30 25.20 2.06
CA ASN A 119 29.78 25.14 0.68
C ASN A 119 29.31 23.84 0.01
N ILE A 120 28.92 23.94 -1.28
CA ILE A 120 28.50 22.76 -2.04
C ILE A 120 29.76 21.95 -2.41
N ILE A 121 29.86 20.75 -1.87
CA ILE A 121 30.98 19.81 -2.12
C ILE A 121 30.62 18.72 -3.13
N GLY A 122 29.34 18.63 -3.55
CA GLY A 122 28.89 17.63 -4.52
C GLY A 122 27.37 17.51 -4.61
N ASN A 123 26.92 16.41 -5.22
CA ASN A 123 25.52 16.04 -5.27
C ASN A 123 25.36 14.63 -4.70
N ILE A 124 24.31 14.42 -3.89
CA ILE A 124 23.90 13.15 -3.34
C ILE A 124 22.69 12.65 -4.11
N SER A 125 22.62 11.36 -4.39
CA SER A 125 21.42 10.70 -4.91
C SER A 125 21.03 9.53 -4.02
N ALA A 126 19.72 9.39 -3.80
CA ALA A 126 19.15 8.26 -3.09
C ALA A 126 18.01 7.65 -3.92
N LYS A 127 17.86 6.33 -3.83
CA LYS A 127 16.81 5.60 -4.54
C LYS A 127 16.47 4.32 -3.81
N ASP A 128 15.19 4.01 -3.79
CA ASP A 128 14.65 2.76 -3.29
C ASP A 128 13.89 2.04 -4.39
N MET A 129 13.98 0.72 -4.44
CA MET A 129 13.31 -0.11 -5.42
C MET A 129 12.86 -1.42 -4.80
N ALA A 130 11.63 -1.83 -5.10
CA ALA A 130 11.12 -3.16 -4.81
C ALA A 130 10.73 -3.85 -6.13
N LEU A 131 11.28 -5.05 -6.37
CA LEU A 131 10.80 -5.97 -7.39
C LEU A 131 9.85 -6.94 -6.73
N MET A 132 8.69 -7.15 -7.33
CA MET A 132 7.59 -7.92 -6.76
C MET A 132 7.10 -8.98 -7.73
N ALA A 133 6.83 -10.17 -7.20
CA ALA A 133 6.13 -11.23 -7.90
C ALA A 133 4.90 -11.65 -7.07
N VAL A 134 3.72 -11.56 -7.67
CA VAL A 134 2.43 -11.84 -7.04
C VAL A 134 1.87 -13.12 -7.63
N TYR A 135 1.46 -14.05 -6.80
CA TYR A 135 0.69 -15.23 -7.19
C TYR A 135 -0.63 -15.25 -6.44
N SER A 136 -1.72 -15.50 -7.17
CA SER A 136 -3.05 -15.66 -6.58
C SER A 136 -3.69 -16.97 -6.99
N PHE A 137 -4.58 -17.48 -6.14
CA PHE A 137 -5.35 -18.69 -6.38
C PHE A 137 -6.78 -18.56 -5.86
N ASN A 138 -7.75 -18.95 -6.69
CA ASN A 138 -9.16 -19.03 -6.32
C ASN A 138 -9.45 -20.39 -5.67
N PHE A 139 -9.59 -20.41 -4.33
CA PHE A 139 -9.99 -21.61 -3.58
C PHE A 139 -11.44 -22.00 -3.90
N SER A 140 -12.30 -21.00 -4.08
CA SER A 140 -13.69 -21.15 -4.49
C SER A 140 -14.14 -19.90 -5.25
N ASP A 141 -15.38 -19.90 -5.75
CA ASP A 141 -15.96 -18.74 -6.46
C ASP A 141 -16.07 -17.47 -5.57
N ARG A 142 -15.96 -17.63 -4.25
CA ARG A 142 -16.07 -16.53 -3.28
C ARG A 142 -14.82 -16.30 -2.45
N LEU A 143 -13.85 -17.20 -2.48
CA LEU A 143 -12.64 -17.11 -1.65
C LEU A 143 -11.40 -17.20 -2.51
N SER A 144 -10.58 -16.17 -2.46
CA SER A 144 -9.27 -16.12 -3.10
C SER A 144 -8.17 -15.88 -2.08
N GLY A 145 -6.98 -16.33 -2.38
CA GLY A 145 -5.78 -16.06 -1.61
C GLY A 145 -4.62 -15.71 -2.50
N GLY A 146 -3.62 -15.09 -1.95
CA GLY A 146 -2.44 -14.72 -2.72
C GLY A 146 -1.21 -14.51 -1.86
N VAL A 147 -0.06 -14.55 -2.52
CA VAL A 147 1.26 -14.28 -1.94
C VAL A 147 2.04 -13.34 -2.86
N THR A 148 2.73 -12.37 -2.28
CA THR A 148 3.70 -11.51 -2.99
C THR A 148 5.09 -11.77 -2.41
N GLY A 149 6.05 -12.11 -3.26
CA GLY A 149 7.47 -12.08 -2.93
C GLY A 149 8.06 -10.73 -3.33
N LYS A 150 8.88 -10.14 -2.46
CA LYS A 150 9.53 -8.85 -2.67
C LYS A 150 11.04 -8.96 -2.53
N PHE A 151 11.77 -8.44 -3.52
CA PHE A 151 13.19 -8.15 -3.42
C PHE A 151 13.37 -6.63 -3.36
N ILE A 152 13.96 -6.14 -2.29
CA ILE A 152 14.04 -4.72 -1.97
C ILE A 152 15.50 -4.29 -2.00
N TYR A 153 15.77 -3.22 -2.73
CA TYR A 153 17.08 -2.59 -2.87
C TYR A 153 16.98 -1.11 -2.54
N SER A 154 17.76 -0.65 -1.59
CA SER A 154 17.89 0.75 -1.20
C SER A 154 19.33 1.20 -1.34
N ASN A 155 19.54 2.33 -2.00
CA ASN A 155 20.86 2.89 -2.23
C ASN A 155 20.90 4.37 -1.83
N TYR A 156 21.82 4.70 -0.94
CA TYR A 156 22.09 6.06 -0.48
C TYR A 156 23.57 6.36 -0.72
N GLU A 157 23.87 7.13 -1.76
CA GLU A 157 25.24 7.44 -2.19
C GLU A 157 26.10 6.18 -2.50
N GLN A 158 27.02 5.87 -1.58
CA GLN A 158 27.99 4.77 -1.71
C GLN A 158 27.61 3.52 -0.93
N VAL A 159 26.52 3.60 -0.12
CA VAL A 159 26.05 2.46 0.68
C VAL A 159 24.72 1.94 0.17
N TYR A 160 24.53 0.63 0.26
CA TYR A 160 23.27 0.01 -0.15
C TYR A 160 22.82 -1.07 0.83
N SER A 161 21.54 -1.26 0.88
CA SER A 161 20.88 -2.30 1.65
C SER A 161 20.04 -3.20 0.75
N LEU A 162 19.92 -4.46 1.15
CA LEU A 162 19.06 -5.46 0.51
C LEU A 162 18.12 -6.05 1.55
N ALA A 163 16.88 -6.25 1.17
CA ALA A 163 15.91 -6.94 2.01
C ALA A 163 15.02 -7.88 1.19
N LEU A 164 14.46 -8.88 1.86
CA LEU A 164 13.45 -9.78 1.32
C LEU A 164 12.18 -9.65 2.14
N GLY A 165 11.05 -9.57 1.45
CA GLY A 165 9.74 -9.46 2.07
C GLY A 165 8.72 -10.38 1.41
N VAL A 166 7.68 -10.70 2.18
CA VAL A 166 6.53 -11.47 1.71
C VAL A 166 5.25 -10.79 2.17
N ASP A 167 4.24 -10.71 1.29
CA ASP A 167 2.88 -10.36 1.68
C ASP A 167 1.98 -11.58 1.52
N LEU A 168 1.04 -11.73 2.44
CA LEU A 168 0.00 -12.76 2.41
C LEU A 168 -1.36 -12.08 2.42
N GLY A 169 -2.25 -12.49 1.52
CA GLY A 169 -3.58 -11.94 1.42
C GLY A 169 -4.66 -13.00 1.25
N LEU A 170 -5.80 -12.75 1.88
CA LEU A 170 -7.04 -13.49 1.69
C LEU A 170 -8.15 -12.50 1.37
N ASN A 171 -9.05 -12.87 0.49
CA ASN A 171 -10.22 -12.09 0.15
C ASN A 171 -11.44 -12.98 0.00
N TYR A 172 -12.54 -12.59 0.65
CA TYR A 172 -13.87 -13.16 0.48
C TYR A 172 -14.74 -12.17 -0.27
N TYR A 173 -15.36 -12.59 -1.35
CA TYR A 173 -16.30 -11.78 -2.14
C TYR A 173 -17.63 -12.49 -2.31
N ASN A 174 -18.71 -11.82 -1.96
CA ASN A 174 -20.07 -12.26 -2.21
C ASN A 174 -20.71 -11.35 -3.29
N PRO A 175 -20.83 -11.83 -4.55
CA PRO A 175 -21.39 -11.04 -5.64
C PRO A 175 -22.88 -10.72 -5.43
N ASP A 176 -23.66 -11.62 -4.81
CA ASP A 176 -25.09 -11.38 -4.56
C ASP A 176 -25.31 -10.22 -3.57
N ALA A 177 -24.42 -10.10 -2.60
CA ALA A 177 -24.44 -9.02 -1.63
C ALA A 177 -23.60 -7.81 -2.06
N MET A 178 -22.83 -7.90 -3.15
CA MET A 178 -21.82 -6.90 -3.54
C MET A 178 -20.91 -6.51 -2.35
N PHE A 179 -20.50 -7.50 -1.59
CA PHE A 179 -19.72 -7.33 -0.36
C PHE A 179 -18.41 -8.09 -0.43
N SER A 180 -17.34 -7.41 -0.08
CA SER A 180 -16.00 -7.99 0.03
C SER A 180 -15.42 -7.75 1.42
N ALA A 181 -14.66 -8.75 1.90
CA ALA A 181 -13.88 -8.68 3.12
C ALA A 181 -12.50 -9.30 2.91
N SER A 182 -11.48 -8.68 3.45
CA SER A 182 -10.09 -9.12 3.24
C SER A 182 -9.26 -9.04 4.51
N VAL A 183 -8.22 -9.86 4.57
CA VAL A 183 -7.15 -9.79 5.58
C VAL A 183 -5.82 -9.87 4.85
N VAL A 184 -4.90 -8.98 5.20
CA VAL A 184 -3.58 -8.90 4.57
C VAL A 184 -2.51 -8.71 5.63
N ALA A 185 -1.43 -9.51 5.56
CA ALA A 185 -0.20 -9.28 6.30
C ALA A 185 0.88 -8.88 5.29
N ARG A 186 1.42 -7.67 5.42
CA ARG A 186 2.42 -7.12 4.49
C ARG A 186 3.80 -7.03 5.10
N ASN A 187 4.80 -7.09 4.21
CA ASN A 187 6.20 -6.85 4.53
C ASN A 187 6.75 -7.79 5.63
N LEU A 188 6.27 -9.05 5.63
CA LEU A 188 6.87 -10.10 6.45
C LEU A 188 8.27 -10.39 5.92
N GLY A 189 9.33 -10.12 6.70
CA GLY A 189 10.70 -10.34 6.24
C GLY A 189 11.73 -9.48 6.96
N GLY A 190 12.85 -9.24 6.31
CA GLY A 190 13.92 -8.46 6.91
C GLY A 190 15.08 -8.18 5.96
N GLN A 191 16.05 -7.42 6.45
CA GLN A 191 17.27 -7.12 5.73
C GLN A 191 18.19 -8.36 5.61
N VAL A 192 18.70 -8.54 4.42
CA VAL A 192 19.78 -9.51 4.11
C VAL A 192 21.14 -8.81 4.16
N LYS A 193 21.17 -7.54 3.77
CA LYS A 193 22.35 -6.68 3.87
C LYS A 193 21.93 -5.31 4.42
N THR A 194 22.59 -4.87 5.47
CA THR A 194 22.39 -3.57 6.13
C THR A 194 23.28 -2.50 5.50
N PHE A 195 22.99 -1.22 5.77
CA PHE A 195 23.82 -0.09 5.35
C PHE A 195 25.14 -0.01 6.13
N ASP A 196 25.06 -0.15 7.46
CA ASP A 196 26.15 0.14 8.42
C ASP A 196 26.34 -0.97 9.48
N GLY A 197 25.74 -2.14 9.26
CA GLY A 197 25.77 -3.24 10.24
C GLY A 197 24.61 -3.23 11.24
N ILE A 198 23.79 -2.17 11.27
CA ILE A 198 22.58 -2.10 12.10
C ILE A 198 21.41 -2.68 11.29
N GLN A 199 20.71 -3.67 11.84
CA GLN A 199 19.57 -4.27 11.21
C GLN A 199 18.31 -3.47 11.50
N GLU A 200 17.63 -3.03 10.44
CA GLU A 200 16.34 -2.35 10.54
C GLU A 200 15.21 -3.27 10.05
N PRO A 201 14.05 -3.28 10.72
CA PRO A 201 12.92 -4.08 10.32
C PRO A 201 12.26 -3.52 9.04
N LEU A 202 11.60 -4.40 8.28
CA LEU A 202 10.65 -3.96 7.26
C LEU A 202 9.41 -3.37 7.94
N PRO A 203 8.70 -2.43 7.28
CA PRO A 203 7.47 -1.84 7.82
C PRO A 203 6.32 -2.86 7.75
N PHE A 204 6.31 -3.81 8.68
CA PHE A 204 5.24 -4.81 8.80
C PHE A 204 3.90 -4.11 9.02
N ASN A 205 2.85 -4.63 8.41
CA ASN A 205 1.50 -4.10 8.56
C ASN A 205 0.47 -5.22 8.46
N LEU A 206 -0.41 -5.31 9.43
CA LEU A 206 -1.58 -6.18 9.42
C LEU A 206 -2.83 -5.35 9.12
N LEU A 207 -3.54 -5.71 8.03
CA LEU A 207 -4.70 -4.97 7.54
C LEU A 207 -5.93 -5.86 7.44
N VAL A 208 -7.08 -5.23 7.67
CA VAL A 208 -8.40 -5.82 7.40
C VAL A 208 -9.22 -4.83 6.60
N GLY A 209 -9.78 -5.28 5.48
CA GLY A 209 -10.57 -4.44 4.59
C GLY A 209 -12.00 -4.93 4.42
N PHE A 210 -12.91 -3.99 4.25
CA PHE A 210 -14.31 -4.24 3.91
C PHE A 210 -14.73 -3.28 2.81
N SER A 211 -15.47 -3.79 1.82
CA SER A 211 -16.07 -2.99 0.76
C SER A 211 -17.50 -3.43 0.49
N LYS A 212 -18.38 -2.48 0.28
CA LYS A 212 -19.79 -2.73 0.01
C LYS A 212 -20.29 -1.75 -1.05
N GLU A 213 -20.79 -2.28 -2.15
CA GLU A 213 -21.53 -1.53 -3.14
C GLU A 213 -23.02 -1.54 -2.79
N LEU A 214 -23.67 -0.39 -2.88
CA LEU A 214 -25.07 -0.22 -2.52
C LEU A 214 -25.97 -0.60 -3.69
N ALA A 215 -26.93 -1.52 -3.48
CA ALA A 215 -27.78 -2.07 -4.53
C ALA A 215 -28.69 -1.01 -5.23
N HIS A 216 -28.98 0.12 -4.56
CA HIS A 216 -29.93 1.12 -5.06
C HIS A 216 -29.30 2.51 -5.24
N ALA A 217 -27.98 2.60 -5.14
CA ALA A 217 -27.23 3.83 -5.36
C ALA A 217 -25.89 3.51 -6.00
N PRO A 218 -25.38 4.31 -6.92
CA PRO A 218 -24.10 4.11 -7.56
C PRO A 218 -22.96 4.51 -6.59
N ILE A 219 -22.94 3.92 -5.41
CA ILE A 219 -22.01 4.24 -4.33
C ILE A 219 -21.40 2.95 -3.80
N ARG A 220 -20.08 2.91 -3.73
CA ARG A 220 -19.33 1.88 -3.02
C ARG A 220 -18.65 2.51 -1.81
N LEU A 221 -18.83 1.91 -0.66
CA LEU A 221 -18.17 2.30 0.60
C LEU A 221 -17.05 1.31 0.89
N SER A 222 -15.95 1.81 1.40
CA SER A 222 -14.82 0.99 1.85
C SER A 222 -14.33 1.44 3.21
N LEU A 223 -13.90 0.46 4.00
CA LEU A 223 -13.27 0.63 5.29
C LEU A 223 -12.03 -0.25 5.31
N THR A 224 -10.87 0.33 5.54
CA THR A 224 -9.62 -0.40 5.77
C THR A 224 -9.13 -0.10 7.18
N LEU A 225 -8.90 -1.15 7.95
CA LEU A 225 -8.22 -1.09 9.23
C LEU A 225 -6.75 -1.42 8.97
N THR A 226 -5.85 -0.54 9.34
CA THR A 226 -4.40 -0.63 9.10
C THR A 226 -3.64 -0.65 10.41
N ASP A 227 -2.38 -1.09 10.37
CA ASP A 227 -1.45 -1.11 11.51
C ASP A 227 -2.01 -1.83 12.75
N LEU A 228 -2.79 -2.91 12.55
CA LEU A 228 -3.44 -3.67 13.61
C LEU A 228 -2.45 -4.39 14.55
N ASP A 229 -1.18 -4.34 14.24
CA ASP A 229 -0.06 -4.79 15.06
C ASP A 229 0.45 -3.70 16.03
N LYS A 230 0.05 -2.43 15.87
CA LYS A 230 0.54 -1.25 16.60
C LYS A 230 -0.54 -0.65 17.49
N TRP A 231 -0.41 -0.82 18.80
CA TRP A 231 -1.42 -0.34 19.77
C TRP A 231 -0.87 0.58 20.84
N GLN A 232 0.42 0.92 20.78
CA GLN A 232 1.06 1.85 21.71
C GLN A 232 1.24 3.21 21.04
N ALA A 233 1.19 4.28 21.84
CA ALA A 233 1.42 5.63 21.32
C ALA A 233 2.83 5.79 20.71
N THR A 234 3.80 5.05 21.25
CA THR A 234 5.20 5.00 20.78
C THR A 234 5.34 4.35 19.39
N ASP A 235 4.36 3.60 18.93
CA ASP A 235 4.39 2.96 17.62
C ASP A 235 4.12 3.95 16.47
N PHE A 236 3.73 5.19 16.79
CA PHE A 236 3.40 6.24 15.84
C PHE A 236 4.32 7.45 16.01
N HIS A 237 4.64 8.13 14.90
CA HIS A 237 5.54 9.30 14.94
C HIS A 237 4.96 10.47 15.74
N ASN A 238 3.64 10.66 15.71
CA ASN A 238 3.00 11.68 16.54
C ASN A 238 2.53 11.08 17.87
N THR A 239 3.30 11.31 18.91
CA THR A 239 3.02 10.86 20.28
C THR A 239 2.20 11.85 21.11
N ALA A 240 1.82 13.01 20.54
CA ALA A 240 1.07 14.03 21.27
C ALA A 240 -0.38 13.59 21.58
N ASP A 241 -0.95 12.75 20.75
CA ASP A 241 -2.30 12.20 20.88
C ASP A 241 -2.22 10.79 21.51
N ASN A 242 -2.16 10.70 22.83
CA ASN A 242 -1.95 9.45 23.59
C ASN A 242 -3.24 8.84 24.15
N SER A 243 -4.42 9.39 23.82
CA SER A 243 -5.68 8.79 24.23
C SER A 243 -5.92 7.48 23.47
N TRP A 244 -6.48 6.46 24.14
CA TRP A 244 -6.85 5.20 23.50
C TRP A 244 -7.80 5.42 22.28
N LYS A 245 -8.62 6.47 22.31
CA LYS A 245 -9.52 6.85 21.22
C LYS A 245 -8.74 7.36 20.01
N ASP A 246 -7.69 8.15 20.26
CA ASP A 246 -6.86 8.68 19.19
C ASP A 246 -6.02 7.57 18.55
N ILE A 247 -5.49 6.65 19.36
CA ILE A 247 -4.79 5.45 18.87
C ILE A 247 -5.75 4.59 18.02
N LEU A 248 -6.95 4.33 18.53
CA LEU A 248 -7.97 3.56 17.80
C LEU A 248 -8.31 4.22 16.45
N LEU A 249 -8.51 5.53 16.42
CA LEU A 249 -8.83 6.26 15.19
C LEU A 249 -7.72 6.17 14.15
N LYS A 250 -6.44 6.14 14.54
CA LYS A 250 -5.31 6.01 13.61
C LYS A 250 -5.37 4.74 12.76
N HIS A 251 -6.08 3.71 13.20
CA HIS A 251 -6.24 2.48 12.42
C HIS A 251 -7.25 2.59 11.28
N PHE A 252 -8.05 3.66 11.18
CA PHE A 252 -9.15 3.74 10.23
C PHE A 252 -8.77 4.50 8.97
N ILE A 253 -9.08 3.89 7.83
CA ILE A 253 -9.12 4.52 6.51
C ILE A 253 -10.53 4.31 5.97
N ILE A 254 -11.23 5.39 5.63
CA ILE A 254 -12.59 5.35 5.11
C ILE A 254 -12.57 5.88 3.68
N GLY A 255 -13.19 5.16 2.78
CA GLY A 255 -13.31 5.54 1.38
C GLY A 255 -14.75 5.44 0.88
N ALA A 256 -15.06 6.26 -0.11
CA ALA A 256 -16.31 6.18 -0.85
C ALA A 256 -16.06 6.46 -2.33
N ASP A 257 -16.63 5.62 -3.19
CA ASP A 257 -16.69 5.81 -4.62
C ASP A 257 -18.12 6.16 -5.04
N ILE A 258 -18.24 7.11 -5.93
CA ILE A 258 -19.42 7.33 -6.76
C ILE A 258 -19.12 6.69 -8.11
N LEU A 259 -19.99 5.79 -8.56
CA LEU A 259 -19.86 5.01 -9.79
C LEU A 259 -20.90 5.46 -10.82
N PRO A 260 -20.71 6.62 -11.50
CA PRO A 260 -21.71 7.17 -12.43
C PRO A 260 -22.00 6.22 -13.61
N THR A 261 -21.02 5.45 -13.99
CA THR A 261 -21.11 4.39 -14.98
C THR A 261 -20.28 3.17 -14.54
N PRO A 262 -20.46 1.97 -15.11
CA PRO A 262 -19.60 0.83 -14.81
C PRO A 262 -18.11 1.05 -15.13
N ASN A 263 -17.82 2.07 -15.92
CA ASN A 263 -16.48 2.38 -16.43
C ASN A 263 -15.85 3.63 -15.81
N THR A 264 -16.53 4.28 -14.86
CA THR A 264 -16.06 5.54 -14.28
C THR A 264 -16.26 5.54 -12.78
N TYR A 265 -15.25 5.97 -12.05
CA TYR A 265 -15.36 6.21 -10.62
C TYR A 265 -14.90 7.62 -10.25
N LEU A 266 -15.52 8.16 -9.22
CA LEU A 266 -15.09 9.35 -8.50
C LEU A 266 -14.94 8.97 -7.04
N SER A 267 -13.74 9.13 -6.50
CA SER A 267 -13.37 8.64 -5.18
C SER A 267 -13.07 9.77 -4.22
N ILE A 268 -13.43 9.58 -2.96
CA ILE A 268 -13.00 10.38 -1.84
C ILE A 268 -12.55 9.45 -0.71
N GLY A 269 -11.45 9.78 -0.07
CA GLY A 269 -10.89 9.02 1.04
C GLY A 269 -10.50 9.88 2.22
N TYR A 270 -10.47 9.26 3.37
CA TYR A 270 -10.00 9.87 4.59
C TYR A 270 -9.19 8.88 5.42
N ASN A 271 -7.94 9.25 5.72
CA ASN A 271 -7.00 8.47 6.51
C ASN A 271 -6.68 9.19 7.82
N PHE A 272 -7.12 8.62 8.92
CA PHE A 272 -6.96 9.22 10.25
C PHE A 272 -5.50 9.21 10.71
N LEU A 273 -4.71 8.20 10.31
CA LEU A 273 -3.28 8.14 10.62
C LEU A 273 -2.53 9.28 9.93
N LEU A 274 -2.70 9.43 8.62
CA LEU A 274 -2.07 10.52 7.86
C LEU A 274 -2.47 11.90 8.40
N ARG A 275 -3.74 12.07 8.81
CA ARG A 275 -4.16 13.30 9.49
C ARG A 275 -3.36 13.55 10.78
N SER A 276 -3.20 12.52 11.61
CA SER A 276 -2.48 12.66 12.88
C SER A 276 -1.00 12.98 12.67
N GLU A 277 -0.35 12.26 11.76
CA GLU A 277 1.09 12.39 11.53
C GLU A 277 1.48 13.65 10.76
N LEU A 278 0.63 14.11 9.83
CA LEU A 278 0.91 15.29 9.01
C LEU A 278 0.38 16.60 9.61
N LYS A 279 -0.26 16.54 10.79
CA LYS A 279 -0.86 17.70 11.46
C LYS A 279 0.23 18.67 11.93
N HIS A 280 0.26 19.84 11.33
CA HIS A 280 1.11 20.96 11.77
C HIS A 280 0.34 21.91 12.69
N ALA A 281 0.94 22.32 13.82
CA ALA A 281 0.31 23.19 14.82
C ALA A 281 -0.16 24.56 14.28
N THR A 282 0.40 25.01 13.14
CA THR A 282 0.23 26.39 12.63
C THR A 282 -0.57 26.51 11.33
N LYS A 283 -0.86 25.43 10.60
CA LYS A 283 -1.66 25.51 9.37
C LYS A 283 -2.77 24.48 9.37
N ARG A 284 -4.03 24.95 9.20
CA ARG A 284 -5.14 24.08 8.81
C ARG A 284 -4.92 23.67 7.34
N SER A 285 -4.69 22.41 7.09
CA SER A 285 -4.56 21.85 5.76
C SER A 285 -5.49 20.63 5.66
N MET A 286 -5.79 20.18 4.45
CA MET A 286 -6.65 19.01 4.18
C MET A 286 -5.90 17.69 4.40
N GLU A 287 -5.25 17.56 5.56
CA GLU A 287 -4.48 16.37 5.92
C GLU A 287 -5.40 15.17 6.11
N GLY A 288 -4.97 14.03 5.60
CA GLY A 288 -5.76 12.79 5.63
C GLY A 288 -6.83 12.68 4.54
N PHE A 289 -7.21 13.76 3.86
CA PHE A 289 -8.12 13.71 2.71
C PHE A 289 -7.39 13.35 1.43
N SER A 290 -8.07 12.55 0.61
CA SER A 290 -7.68 12.22 -0.75
C SER A 290 -8.91 12.21 -1.66
N ILE A 291 -8.69 12.51 -2.93
CA ILE A 291 -9.70 12.47 -3.97
C ILE A 291 -9.11 11.85 -5.23
N GLY A 292 -9.95 11.32 -6.08
CA GLY A 292 -9.51 10.84 -7.38
C GLY A 292 -10.65 10.51 -8.31
N ALA A 293 -10.28 10.17 -9.53
CA ALA A 293 -11.20 9.76 -10.57
C ALA A 293 -10.51 8.78 -11.50
N GLY A 294 -11.28 7.90 -12.11
CA GLY A 294 -10.80 6.99 -13.11
C GLY A 294 -11.82 6.70 -14.18
N LEU A 295 -11.30 6.35 -15.34
CA LEU A 295 -12.07 6.04 -16.52
C LEU A 295 -11.49 4.81 -17.21
N ASN A 296 -12.37 3.89 -17.59
CA ASN A 296 -12.04 2.71 -18.36
C ASN A 296 -12.71 2.82 -19.74
N VAL A 297 -11.92 2.84 -20.80
CA VAL A 297 -12.40 2.91 -22.19
C VAL A 297 -11.78 1.77 -22.99
N ASN A 298 -12.59 0.76 -23.28
CA ASN A 298 -12.17 -0.45 -23.99
C ASN A 298 -10.99 -1.15 -23.27
N ARG A 299 -9.78 -1.05 -23.85
CA ARG A 299 -8.55 -1.66 -23.36
C ARG A 299 -7.70 -0.73 -22.51
N ILE A 300 -8.09 0.54 -22.40
CA ILE A 300 -7.31 1.57 -21.72
C ILE A 300 -8.03 1.99 -20.44
N LYS A 301 -7.30 2.00 -19.34
CA LYS A 301 -7.77 2.52 -18.06
C LYS A 301 -6.83 3.64 -17.64
N VAL A 302 -7.41 4.77 -17.24
CA VAL A 302 -6.67 5.91 -16.72
C VAL A 302 -7.25 6.30 -15.36
N GLY A 303 -6.38 6.65 -14.44
CA GLY A 303 -6.76 7.11 -13.12
C GLY A 303 -5.89 8.26 -12.67
N VAL A 304 -6.45 9.14 -11.88
CA VAL A 304 -5.74 10.23 -11.24
C VAL A 304 -6.20 10.36 -9.81
N SER A 305 -5.27 10.63 -8.91
CA SER A 305 -5.59 10.91 -7.51
C SER A 305 -4.70 12.01 -6.96
N TYR A 306 -5.26 12.71 -5.98
CA TYR A 306 -4.61 13.78 -5.25
C TYR A 306 -4.78 13.51 -3.75
N GLY A 307 -3.68 13.59 -3.02
CA GLY A 307 -3.65 13.38 -1.57
C GLY A 307 -2.38 13.97 -0.97
N LYS A 308 -2.24 13.88 0.35
CA LYS A 308 -1.07 14.38 1.05
C LYS A 308 -0.40 13.23 1.79
N TYR A 309 0.79 12.88 1.35
CA TYR A 309 1.63 11.81 1.93
C TYR A 309 2.91 12.34 2.60
N HIS A 310 3.12 13.66 2.55
CA HIS A 310 4.26 14.30 3.19
C HIS A 310 3.85 15.66 3.74
N VAL A 311 4.43 16.05 4.89
CA VAL A 311 4.09 17.32 5.57
C VAL A 311 4.27 18.53 4.67
N ALA A 312 5.32 18.55 3.85
CA ALA A 312 5.72 19.71 3.04
C ALA A 312 5.03 19.79 1.67
N ALA A 313 4.41 18.72 1.17
CA ALA A 313 3.85 18.69 -0.19
C ALA A 313 2.63 17.79 -0.30
N SER A 314 1.75 18.15 -1.23
CA SER A 314 0.70 17.27 -1.74
C SER A 314 1.22 16.45 -2.91
N SER A 315 0.68 15.26 -3.08
CA SER A 315 1.07 14.31 -4.12
C SER A 315 -0.03 14.18 -5.16
N LEU A 316 0.36 14.18 -6.42
CA LEU A 316 -0.49 13.84 -7.56
C LEU A 316 -0.02 12.50 -8.11
N MET A 317 -0.93 11.55 -8.20
CA MET A 317 -0.66 10.23 -8.78
C MET A 317 -1.46 10.05 -10.06
N MET A 318 -0.84 9.47 -11.07
CA MET A 318 -1.44 9.14 -12.36
C MET A 318 -1.24 7.66 -12.63
N ASN A 319 -2.26 7.03 -13.16
CA ASN A 319 -2.29 5.62 -13.55
C ASN A 319 -2.62 5.50 -15.04
N PHE A 320 -1.94 4.59 -15.70
CA PHE A 320 -2.27 4.15 -17.06
C PHE A 320 -2.19 2.64 -17.13
N SER A 321 -3.25 2.00 -17.60
CA SER A 321 -3.28 0.54 -17.85
C SER A 321 -3.74 0.25 -19.27
N LEU A 322 -3.13 -0.77 -19.87
CA LEU A 322 -3.45 -1.28 -21.19
C LEU A 322 -3.67 -2.79 -21.12
N VAL A 323 -4.83 -3.25 -21.51
CA VAL A 323 -5.14 -4.68 -21.71
C VAL A 323 -4.69 -5.09 -23.12
N LEU A 324 -3.72 -6.02 -23.20
CA LEU A 324 -3.08 -6.46 -24.44
C LEU A 324 -3.91 -7.50 -25.22
#